data_9ae728890ece343f4b2a3721d415795f
#
_entry.id   9ae728890ece343f4b2a3721d415795f
#
_cell.length_a   1.000
_cell.length_b   1.000
_cell.length_c   1.000
_cell.angle_alpha   90.00
_cell.angle_beta   90.00
_cell.angle_gamma   90.00
#
_symmetry.space_group_name_H-M   'P 1'
#
loop_
_entity.id
_entity.type
_entity.pdbx_description
1 polymer ?
#
loop_
_entity_poly.entity_id
_entity_poly.type
_entity_poly.pdbx_seq_one_letter_code
_entity_poly.pdbx_strand_id
1 'polypeptide(L)'
;MEKFSLLHPTNSNASYRTLNKEALNDLSVDYICDALTKEQYERNSIKQLLINITDDEEVIKYRCDVFEDFLRFPKLRDDLSALLVKLNDLREIERFQKDTEASSLWQLVNRLREMDGYVDCITRIKNTLETIEVKSQGLLELKKNVQSIYNDSGFPELKKDIIDTLAKAQKLKSITLGVNLDDLLRPKSVGVISLNDKEFTDSGILKRFMKFTNRDSELHHGNDVSGFLSFHPSNPSTSQFGLGQFVVGAQQDVNRTMNSSLTGADPMSDALKNVVTDILRRTVNDIKSMLNRYVNVNGYSFVSLMPEIIFYIRFAELCDKMKKKNLPLCKAEVLPKEDRNCCLRDVYNLKLGVKSANGENLDIVTNDIDFNDDRRIYILTGPNRGGKTTITQAVGLAFLLAQNGIYVPATQMKFSPCDSIFTHFPADENDTVDLGRLGEESKRLAEIFSSASRYSLLLLNESLATTNVAEGLYIARDVVKSMRYLGTRAIFNTHMHDLARNLDEVNTTVKGDSKIESLVTGVENGQRSFKVFIAPPQGVSYAKDIAEKYGVTFDKIKKQIDRQRVAAPGSGR
;
A
#
# COMPACT_ATOMS: atom_id res chain seq x y z
N MET A 1 -4.28 28.20 3.44
CA MET A 1 -4.89 27.41 2.37
C MET A 1 -5.67 26.28 2.99
N GLU A 2 -6.95 26.15 2.66
CA GLU A 2 -7.76 25.01 3.06
C GLU A 2 -7.13 23.73 2.48
N LYS A 3 -7.13 22.69 3.28
CA LYS A 3 -6.46 21.42 2.96
C LYS A 3 -7.30 20.70 1.90
N PHE A 4 -6.90 20.76 0.64
CA PHE A 4 -7.53 20.03 -0.45
C PHE A 4 -7.24 18.53 -0.33
N SER A 5 -8.25 17.69 -0.63
CA SER A 5 -8.16 16.23 -0.63
C SER A 5 -8.95 15.63 -1.79
N LEU A 6 -8.48 14.52 -2.34
CA LEU A 6 -9.21 13.69 -3.30
C LEU A 6 -10.14 12.68 -2.62
N LEU A 7 -10.07 12.54 -1.29
CA LEU A 7 -10.85 11.58 -0.51
C LEU A 7 -12.10 12.18 0.15
N HIS A 8 -12.18 13.50 0.23
CA HIS A 8 -13.34 14.17 0.81
C HIS A 8 -13.46 15.60 0.28
N PRO A 9 -14.67 16.16 0.19
CA PRO A 9 -14.88 17.56 -0.17
C PRO A 9 -14.16 18.49 0.80
N THR A 10 -13.77 19.68 0.31
CA THR A 10 -13.27 20.75 1.18
C THR A 10 -14.33 21.10 2.21
N ASN A 11 -13.95 21.24 3.48
CA ASN A 11 -14.85 21.49 4.62
C ASN A 11 -15.76 20.31 5.03
N SER A 12 -15.46 19.07 4.63
CA SER A 12 -16.18 17.90 5.16
C SER A 12 -15.89 17.69 6.65
N ASN A 13 -16.97 17.53 7.44
CA ASN A 13 -16.91 17.15 8.86
C ASN A 13 -17.17 15.65 9.07
N ALA A 14 -16.94 14.83 8.05
CA ALA A 14 -17.20 13.40 8.13
C ALA A 14 -16.38 12.72 9.23
N SER A 15 -17.02 11.84 9.97
CA SER A 15 -16.37 10.98 10.94
C SER A 15 -15.79 9.74 10.26
N TYR A 16 -14.64 9.28 10.75
CA TYR A 16 -13.98 8.09 10.27
C TYR A 16 -13.83 7.08 11.39
N ARG A 17 -14.03 5.82 11.08
CA ARG A 17 -13.75 4.72 12.01
C ARG A 17 -12.72 3.78 11.41
N THR A 18 -11.67 3.53 12.17
CA THR A 18 -10.63 2.59 11.76
C THR A 18 -11.06 1.17 12.09
N LEU A 19 -10.96 0.28 11.12
CA LEU A 19 -11.21 -1.16 11.33
C LEU A 19 -10.17 -1.75 12.31
N ASN A 20 -10.62 -2.66 13.16
CA ASN A 20 -9.75 -3.36 14.10
C ASN A 20 -8.83 -4.38 13.40
N LYS A 21 -7.79 -4.84 14.10
CA LYS A 21 -6.80 -5.77 13.57
C LYS A 21 -7.42 -7.10 13.10
N GLU A 22 -8.43 -7.56 13.82
CA GLU A 22 -9.16 -8.79 13.51
C GLU A 22 -9.85 -8.68 12.15
N ALA A 23 -10.58 -7.59 11.90
CA ALA A 23 -11.25 -7.37 10.61
C ALA A 23 -10.24 -7.28 9.45
N LEU A 24 -9.06 -6.71 9.67
CA LEU A 24 -8.00 -6.64 8.65
C LEU A 24 -7.51 -8.04 8.26
N ASN A 25 -7.25 -8.89 9.24
CA ASN A 25 -6.81 -10.26 9.03
C ASN A 25 -7.90 -11.11 8.37
N ASP A 26 -9.11 -11.06 8.94
CA ASP A 26 -10.24 -11.86 8.50
C ASP A 26 -10.66 -11.52 7.06
N LEU A 27 -10.59 -10.24 6.67
CA LEU A 27 -10.83 -9.77 5.30
C LEU A 27 -9.60 -9.86 4.39
N SER A 28 -8.47 -10.33 4.90
CA SER A 28 -7.21 -10.45 4.14
C SER A 28 -6.75 -9.13 3.49
N VAL A 29 -6.88 -8.02 4.21
CA VAL A 29 -6.55 -6.67 3.71
C VAL A 29 -5.08 -6.57 3.30
N ASP A 30 -4.16 -7.15 4.09
CA ASP A 30 -2.73 -7.14 3.78
C ASP A 30 -2.44 -7.85 2.45
N TYR A 31 -3.09 -8.98 2.17
CA TYR A 31 -2.96 -9.69 0.89
C TYR A 31 -3.38 -8.81 -0.30
N ILE A 32 -4.45 -8.02 -0.14
CA ILE A 32 -4.92 -7.11 -1.20
C ILE A 32 -3.90 -5.99 -1.40
N CYS A 33 -3.40 -5.38 -0.33
CA CYS A 33 -2.39 -4.33 -0.41
C CYS A 33 -1.08 -4.83 -1.05
N ASP A 34 -0.64 -6.06 -0.74
CA ASP A 34 0.53 -6.71 -1.34
C ASP A 34 0.36 -7.01 -2.83
N ALA A 35 -0.88 -7.22 -3.27
CA ALA A 35 -1.20 -7.44 -4.69
C ALA A 35 -1.26 -6.14 -5.50
N LEU A 36 -1.54 -5.01 -4.84
CA LEU A 36 -1.60 -3.69 -5.47
C LEU A 36 -0.20 -3.11 -5.75
N THR A 37 0.76 -3.33 -4.84
CA THR A 37 2.11 -2.78 -4.98
C THR A 37 3.14 -3.61 -4.21
N LYS A 38 4.39 -3.57 -4.69
CA LYS A 38 5.54 -4.16 -3.97
C LYS A 38 6.28 -3.15 -3.10
N GLU A 39 6.02 -1.86 -3.32
CA GLU A 39 6.66 -0.78 -2.59
C GLU A 39 6.07 -0.64 -1.18
N GLN A 40 6.92 -0.76 -0.16
CA GLN A 40 6.50 -0.73 1.25
C GLN A 40 5.77 0.56 1.65
N TYR A 41 6.23 1.71 1.14
CA TYR A 41 5.60 2.99 1.43
C TYR A 41 4.19 3.08 0.84
N GLU A 42 4.02 2.70 -0.44
CA GLU A 42 2.72 2.69 -1.11
C GLU A 42 1.76 1.74 -0.40
N ARG A 43 2.22 0.53 -0.05
CA ARG A 43 1.43 -0.46 0.67
C ARG A 43 0.90 0.08 2.00
N ASN A 44 1.77 0.70 2.80
CA ASN A 44 1.37 1.28 4.08
C ASN A 44 0.37 2.42 3.90
N SER A 45 0.58 3.28 2.89
CA SER A 45 -0.32 4.39 2.57
C SER A 45 -1.70 3.88 2.13
N ILE A 46 -1.75 2.90 1.23
CA ILE A 46 -2.99 2.28 0.77
C ILE A 46 -3.73 1.63 1.94
N LYS A 47 -3.01 0.85 2.78
CA LYS A 47 -3.60 0.21 3.95
C LYS A 47 -4.22 1.22 4.90
N GLN A 48 -3.50 2.29 5.24
CA GLN A 48 -4.01 3.34 6.13
C GLN A 48 -5.28 4.01 5.60
N LEU A 49 -5.37 4.25 4.29
CA LEU A 49 -6.56 4.84 3.69
C LEU A 49 -7.71 3.84 3.65
N LEU A 50 -7.45 2.60 3.24
CA LEU A 50 -8.46 1.56 3.08
C LEU A 50 -9.16 1.20 4.39
N ILE A 51 -8.43 1.16 5.51
CA ILE A 51 -8.97 0.76 6.81
C ILE A 51 -9.80 1.84 7.51
N ASN A 52 -9.69 3.10 7.07
CA ASN A 52 -10.44 4.22 7.62
C ASN A 52 -11.73 4.43 6.82
N ILE A 53 -12.80 3.78 7.25
CA ILE A 53 -14.10 3.87 6.60
C ILE A 53 -14.93 5.04 7.18
N THR A 54 -15.83 5.55 6.37
CA THR A 54 -16.84 6.54 6.77
C THR A 54 -18.23 6.07 6.33
N ASP A 55 -19.23 6.47 7.07
CA ASP A 55 -20.65 6.27 6.74
C ASP A 55 -21.31 7.53 6.16
N ASP A 56 -20.50 8.55 5.89
CA ASP A 56 -20.94 9.78 5.24
C ASP A 56 -21.18 9.54 3.73
N GLU A 57 -22.43 9.65 3.32
CA GLU A 57 -22.87 9.37 1.96
C GLU A 57 -22.26 10.32 0.93
N GLU A 58 -22.10 11.60 1.28
CA GLU A 58 -21.54 12.61 0.37
C GLU A 58 -20.06 12.34 0.12
N VAL A 59 -19.32 11.98 1.17
CA VAL A 59 -17.92 11.60 1.06
C VAL A 59 -17.75 10.34 0.21
N ILE A 60 -18.61 9.34 0.42
CA ILE A 60 -18.53 8.10 -0.36
C ILE A 60 -18.82 8.37 -1.84
N LYS A 61 -19.87 9.15 -2.14
CA LYS A 61 -20.20 9.56 -3.52
C LYS A 61 -19.05 10.34 -4.16
N TYR A 62 -18.48 11.30 -3.41
CA TYR A 62 -17.30 12.05 -3.87
C TYR A 62 -16.12 11.15 -4.26
N ARG A 63 -15.78 10.17 -3.40
CA ARG A 63 -14.72 9.19 -3.68
C ARG A 63 -15.01 8.34 -4.91
N CYS A 64 -16.27 7.86 -5.05
CA CYS A 64 -16.70 7.10 -6.21
C CYS A 64 -16.53 7.88 -7.52
N ASP A 65 -16.88 9.16 -7.51
CA ASP A 65 -16.78 10.01 -8.71
C ASP A 65 -15.32 10.30 -9.07
N VAL A 66 -14.46 10.55 -8.08
CA VAL A 66 -13.02 10.70 -8.29
C VAL A 66 -12.43 9.41 -8.88
N PHE A 67 -12.76 8.25 -8.30
CA PHE A 67 -12.25 6.97 -8.79
C PHE A 67 -12.73 6.64 -10.21
N GLU A 68 -13.98 6.99 -10.55
CA GLU A 68 -14.51 6.82 -11.90
C GLU A 68 -13.70 7.62 -12.95
N ASP A 69 -13.31 8.86 -12.64
CA ASP A 69 -12.45 9.64 -13.52
C ASP A 69 -11.04 9.02 -13.64
N PHE A 70 -10.46 8.49 -12.54
CA PHE A 70 -9.20 7.74 -12.62
C PHE A 70 -9.30 6.50 -13.51
N LEU A 71 -10.44 5.80 -13.51
CA LEU A 71 -10.67 4.66 -14.41
C LEU A 71 -10.86 5.10 -15.88
N ARG A 72 -11.52 6.24 -16.08
CA ARG A 72 -11.84 6.76 -17.42
C ARG A 72 -10.62 7.28 -18.16
N PHE A 73 -9.63 7.85 -17.45
CA PHE A 73 -8.49 8.55 -18.05
C PHE A 73 -7.14 7.89 -17.73
N PRO A 74 -6.75 6.80 -18.44
CA PRO A 74 -5.44 6.14 -18.23
C PRO A 74 -4.26 7.11 -18.37
N LYS A 75 -4.30 8.05 -19.33
CA LYS A 75 -3.24 9.04 -19.51
C LYS A 75 -3.01 9.90 -18.26
N LEU A 76 -4.09 10.29 -17.56
CA LEU A 76 -3.95 11.03 -16.29
C LEU A 76 -3.24 10.18 -15.25
N ARG A 77 -3.53 8.88 -15.17
CA ARG A 77 -2.84 7.96 -14.25
C ARG A 77 -1.36 7.84 -14.56
N ASP A 78 -1.00 7.75 -15.86
CA ASP A 78 0.39 7.65 -16.29
C ASP A 78 1.17 8.92 -15.94
N ASP A 79 0.59 10.09 -16.19
CA ASP A 79 1.21 11.38 -15.87
C ASP A 79 1.35 11.58 -14.35
N LEU A 80 0.32 11.21 -13.57
CA LEU A 80 0.38 11.25 -12.11
C LEU A 80 1.37 10.22 -11.54
N SER A 81 1.47 9.03 -12.13
CA SER A 81 2.48 8.03 -11.73
C SER A 81 3.91 8.54 -11.96
N ALA A 82 4.15 9.21 -13.08
CA ALA A 82 5.44 9.85 -13.34
C ALA A 82 5.74 10.97 -12.32
N LEU A 83 4.71 11.70 -11.88
CA LEU A 83 4.82 12.70 -10.82
C LEU A 83 5.17 12.07 -9.47
N LEU A 84 4.60 10.90 -9.12
CA LEU A 84 4.84 10.26 -7.84
C LEU A 84 6.34 9.99 -7.59
N VAL A 85 7.08 9.60 -8.63
CA VAL A 85 8.54 9.40 -8.54
C VAL A 85 9.22 10.73 -8.18
N LYS A 86 8.84 11.82 -8.84
CA LYS A 86 9.41 13.15 -8.58
C LYS A 86 9.04 13.73 -7.22
N LEU A 87 7.80 13.50 -6.78
CA LEU A 87 7.33 13.94 -5.46
C LEU A 87 7.99 13.16 -4.31
N ASN A 88 8.34 11.90 -4.52
CA ASN A 88 9.09 11.14 -3.53
C ASN A 88 10.50 11.73 -3.35
N ASP A 89 11.15 12.12 -4.45
CA ASP A 89 12.43 12.81 -4.42
C ASP A 89 12.31 14.14 -3.63
N LEU A 90 11.25 14.94 -3.87
CA LEU A 90 10.97 16.17 -3.14
C LEU A 90 10.74 15.96 -1.63
N ARG A 91 10.04 14.88 -1.25
CA ARG A 91 9.79 14.55 0.17
C ARG A 91 11.08 14.24 0.94
N GLU A 92 12.05 13.62 0.30
CA GLU A 92 13.35 13.40 0.94
C GLU A 92 14.07 14.71 1.22
N ILE A 93 13.89 15.74 0.37
CA ILE A 93 14.46 17.07 0.58
C ILE A 93 13.88 17.74 1.83
N GLU A 94 12.56 17.62 2.07
CA GLU A 94 11.93 18.22 3.26
C GLU A 94 12.54 17.70 4.56
N ARG A 95 12.97 16.43 4.59
CA ARG A 95 13.68 15.86 5.74
C ARG A 95 15.05 16.49 5.96
N PHE A 96 15.70 16.96 4.89
CA PHE A 96 17.02 17.64 4.94
C PHE A 96 16.93 19.16 5.20
N GLN A 97 15.75 19.78 5.22
CA GLN A 97 15.59 21.22 5.48
C GLN A 97 16.08 21.67 6.87
N LYS A 98 16.25 20.76 7.82
CA LYS A 98 16.76 21.11 9.16
C LYS A 98 18.25 21.48 9.21
N ASP A 99 19.02 21.20 8.14
CA ASP A 99 20.47 21.42 8.08
C ASP A 99 20.88 22.48 7.03
N THR A 100 20.13 23.57 6.91
CA THR A 100 20.30 24.58 5.84
C THR A 100 21.59 25.37 5.89
N GLU A 101 22.33 25.42 7.00
CA GLU A 101 23.58 26.21 7.09
C GLU A 101 24.79 25.50 6.47
N ALA A 102 24.79 24.20 6.33
CA ALA A 102 25.92 23.39 5.84
C ALA A 102 25.69 22.68 4.49
N SER A 103 24.71 23.13 3.67
CA SER A 103 24.40 22.47 2.40
C SER A 103 25.52 22.58 1.39
N SER A 104 26.06 21.43 0.91
CA SER A 104 27.07 21.43 -0.14
C SER A 104 26.49 21.88 -1.49
N LEU A 105 27.34 22.37 -2.41
CA LEU A 105 26.91 22.72 -3.77
C LEU A 105 26.16 21.58 -4.46
N TRP A 106 26.60 20.33 -4.26
CA TRP A 106 25.96 19.14 -4.81
C TRP A 106 24.50 18.99 -4.31
N GLN A 107 24.27 19.19 -3.01
CA GLN A 107 22.92 19.16 -2.44
C GLN A 107 22.03 20.26 -3.02
N LEU A 108 22.58 21.47 -3.21
CA LEU A 108 21.86 22.60 -3.81
C LEU A 108 21.51 22.34 -5.29
N VAL A 109 22.45 21.80 -6.06
CA VAL A 109 22.19 21.43 -7.48
C VAL A 109 21.16 20.32 -7.58
N ASN A 110 21.17 19.33 -6.69
CA ASN A 110 20.13 18.32 -6.65
C ASN A 110 18.76 18.92 -6.34
N ARG A 111 18.67 19.82 -5.36
CA ARG A 111 17.42 20.56 -5.07
C ARG A 111 16.88 21.32 -6.29
N LEU A 112 17.77 21.96 -7.06
CA LEU A 112 17.36 22.62 -8.31
C LEU A 112 16.79 21.64 -9.33
N ARG A 113 17.42 20.47 -9.52
CA ARG A 113 16.91 19.40 -10.41
C ARG A 113 15.55 18.87 -9.97
N GLU A 114 15.34 18.78 -8.68
CA GLU A 114 14.07 18.33 -8.09
C GLU A 114 12.98 19.39 -8.31
N MET A 115 13.30 20.66 -8.14
CA MET A 115 12.38 21.76 -8.48
C MET A 115 12.08 21.82 -9.97
N ASP A 116 13.06 21.57 -10.85
CA ASP A 116 12.84 21.46 -12.29
C ASP A 116 11.86 20.30 -12.59
N GLY A 117 12.08 19.14 -11.98
CA GLY A 117 11.16 18.01 -12.04
C GLY A 117 9.74 18.35 -11.58
N TYR A 118 9.60 19.12 -10.50
CA TYR A 118 8.31 19.61 -10.00
C TYR A 118 7.61 20.54 -11.03
N VAL A 119 8.33 21.50 -11.58
CA VAL A 119 7.81 22.43 -12.61
C VAL A 119 7.34 21.65 -13.84
N ASP A 120 8.13 20.67 -14.30
CA ASP A 120 7.76 19.79 -15.42
C ASP A 120 6.49 19.01 -15.12
N CYS A 121 6.37 18.43 -13.92
CA CYS A 121 5.19 17.69 -13.49
C CYS A 121 3.93 18.57 -13.43
N ILE A 122 4.00 19.74 -12.84
CA ILE A 122 2.87 20.70 -12.80
C ILE A 122 2.42 21.04 -14.23
N THR A 123 3.39 21.30 -15.10
CA THR A 123 3.09 21.61 -16.52
C THR A 123 2.41 20.45 -17.22
N ARG A 124 2.86 19.21 -17.03
CA ARG A 124 2.25 18.00 -17.62
C ARG A 124 0.83 17.77 -17.11
N ILE A 125 0.63 17.81 -15.78
CA ILE A 125 -0.68 17.61 -15.18
C ILE A 125 -1.66 18.67 -15.67
N LYS A 126 -1.24 19.94 -15.72
CA LYS A 126 -2.05 21.01 -16.30
C LYS A 126 -2.50 20.68 -17.72
N ASN A 127 -1.53 20.34 -18.59
CA ASN A 127 -1.83 20.04 -19.98
C ASN A 127 -2.77 18.82 -20.12
N THR A 128 -2.57 17.77 -19.35
CA THR A 128 -3.46 16.59 -19.36
C THR A 128 -4.85 16.94 -18.85
N LEU A 129 -4.99 17.65 -17.73
CA LEU A 129 -6.28 18.09 -17.21
C LEU A 129 -7.01 19.09 -18.11
N GLU A 130 -6.32 19.79 -19.01
CA GLU A 130 -6.94 20.64 -20.03
C GLU A 130 -7.45 19.84 -21.24
N THR A 131 -6.82 18.71 -21.57
CA THR A 131 -7.21 17.88 -22.71
C THR A 131 -8.31 16.87 -22.39
N ILE A 132 -8.60 16.62 -21.12
CA ILE A 132 -9.63 15.67 -20.67
C ILE A 132 -10.80 16.41 -20.01
N GLU A 133 -12.00 15.86 -20.16
CA GLU A 133 -13.20 16.36 -19.50
C GLU A 133 -13.45 15.57 -18.20
N VAL A 134 -12.86 16.02 -17.10
CA VAL A 134 -13.11 15.46 -15.76
C VAL A 134 -14.47 15.91 -15.24
N LYS A 135 -15.16 15.02 -14.54
CA LYS A 135 -16.51 15.27 -14.02
C LYS A 135 -16.55 15.37 -12.51
N SER A 136 -15.66 14.66 -11.82
CA SER A 136 -15.62 14.65 -10.36
C SER A 136 -15.20 15.99 -9.79
N GLN A 137 -15.86 16.39 -8.71
CA GLN A 137 -15.53 17.62 -8.00
C GLN A 137 -14.06 17.64 -7.57
N GLY A 138 -13.52 16.51 -7.09
CA GLY A 138 -12.13 16.40 -6.64
C GLY A 138 -11.13 16.69 -7.75
N LEU A 139 -11.31 16.15 -8.96
CA LEU A 139 -10.42 16.45 -10.07
C LEU A 139 -10.65 17.85 -10.67
N LEU A 140 -11.86 18.40 -10.58
CA LEU A 140 -12.10 19.81 -10.94
C LEU A 140 -11.40 20.77 -9.98
N GLU A 141 -11.38 20.46 -8.69
CA GLU A 141 -10.63 21.23 -7.69
C GLU A 141 -9.12 21.07 -7.89
N LEU A 142 -8.63 19.85 -8.18
CA LEU A 142 -7.23 19.62 -8.55
C LEU A 142 -6.84 20.46 -9.76
N LYS A 143 -7.67 20.49 -10.81
CA LYS A 143 -7.45 21.31 -12.00
C LYS A 143 -7.33 22.79 -11.65
N LYS A 144 -8.24 23.32 -10.83
CA LYS A 144 -8.20 24.72 -10.36
C LYS A 144 -6.91 25.02 -9.59
N ASN A 145 -6.51 24.12 -8.69
CA ASN A 145 -5.28 24.28 -7.91
C ASN A 145 -4.03 24.27 -8.79
N VAL A 146 -3.94 23.35 -9.74
CA VAL A 146 -2.84 23.30 -10.71
C VAL A 146 -2.80 24.53 -11.58
N GLN A 147 -3.95 25.01 -12.06
CA GLN A 147 -4.04 26.25 -12.83
C GLN A 147 -3.64 27.48 -12.01
N SER A 148 -4.05 27.54 -10.76
CA SER A 148 -3.66 28.61 -9.84
C SER A 148 -2.13 28.67 -9.65
N ILE A 149 -1.49 27.52 -9.44
CA ILE A 149 -0.04 27.42 -9.31
C ILE A 149 0.66 27.85 -10.61
N TYR A 150 0.18 27.35 -11.75
CA TYR A 150 0.77 27.64 -13.05
C TYR A 150 0.64 29.11 -13.46
N ASN A 151 -0.48 29.75 -13.10
CA ASN A 151 -0.78 31.15 -13.41
C ASN A 151 -0.24 32.13 -12.35
N ASP A 152 0.36 31.63 -11.28
CA ASP A 152 1.06 32.49 -10.31
C ASP A 152 2.23 33.19 -11.01
N SER A 153 2.36 34.50 -10.78
CA SER A 153 3.39 35.32 -11.41
C SER A 153 4.82 34.83 -11.14
N GLY A 154 5.02 34.15 -10.02
CA GLY A 154 6.30 33.56 -9.63
C GLY A 154 6.65 32.28 -10.39
N PHE A 155 5.69 31.56 -10.98
CA PHE A 155 5.94 30.27 -11.62
C PHE A 155 6.79 30.36 -12.90
N PRO A 156 6.52 31.28 -13.85
CA PRO A 156 7.40 31.49 -15.02
C PRO A 156 8.79 31.96 -14.63
N GLU A 157 8.88 32.84 -13.61
CA GLU A 157 10.15 33.35 -13.08
C GLU A 157 10.95 32.21 -12.45
N LEU A 158 10.32 31.37 -11.63
CA LEU A 158 10.90 30.14 -11.06
C LEU A 158 11.49 29.25 -12.16
N LYS A 159 10.71 28.97 -13.21
CA LYS A 159 11.16 28.12 -14.32
C LYS A 159 12.41 28.68 -15.00
N LYS A 160 12.43 30.00 -15.25
CA LYS A 160 13.57 30.68 -15.84
C LYS A 160 14.78 30.63 -14.92
N ASP A 161 14.61 30.97 -13.64
CA ASP A 161 15.67 30.97 -12.64
C ASP A 161 16.31 29.61 -12.45
N ILE A 162 15.50 28.52 -12.46
CA ILE A 162 15.99 27.15 -12.40
C ILE A 162 16.85 26.83 -13.61
N ILE A 163 16.36 27.11 -14.84
CA ILE A 163 17.09 26.83 -16.08
C ILE A 163 18.40 27.60 -16.11
N ASP A 164 18.39 28.91 -15.80
CA ASP A 164 19.58 29.77 -15.81
C ASP A 164 20.61 29.32 -14.76
N THR A 165 20.14 28.92 -13.58
CA THR A 165 21.02 28.49 -12.49
C THR A 165 21.60 27.09 -12.74
N LEU A 166 20.81 26.16 -13.26
CA LEU A 166 21.29 24.82 -13.68
C LEU A 166 22.31 24.97 -14.83
N ALA A 167 22.05 25.83 -15.81
CA ALA A 167 23.00 26.09 -16.90
C ALA A 167 24.33 26.67 -16.40
N LYS A 168 24.32 27.53 -15.39
CA LYS A 168 25.55 28.02 -14.73
C LYS A 168 26.27 26.90 -13.99
N ALA A 169 25.54 26.07 -13.21
CA ALA A 169 26.13 24.98 -12.47
C ALA A 169 26.68 23.88 -13.38
N GLN A 170 26.00 23.58 -14.51
CA GLN A 170 26.43 22.57 -15.50
C GLN A 170 27.69 22.97 -16.30
N LYS A 171 28.04 24.25 -16.32
CA LYS A 171 29.30 24.71 -16.91
C LYS A 171 30.51 24.20 -16.14
N LEU A 172 30.37 23.90 -14.86
CA LEU A 172 31.44 23.28 -14.08
C LEU A 172 31.52 21.79 -14.41
N LYS A 173 32.57 21.39 -15.14
CA LYS A 173 32.77 20.01 -15.58
C LYS A 173 33.84 19.29 -14.78
N SER A 174 34.85 19.98 -14.29
CA SER A 174 35.89 19.39 -13.48
C SER A 174 36.54 20.40 -12.52
N ILE A 175 37.17 19.87 -11.48
CA ILE A 175 37.88 20.63 -10.46
C ILE A 175 39.29 20.08 -10.37
N THR A 176 40.30 20.97 -10.43
CA THR A 176 41.70 20.62 -10.20
C THR A 176 42.04 20.88 -8.75
N LEU A 177 42.58 19.87 -8.07
CA LEU A 177 42.95 19.91 -6.68
C LEU A 177 44.46 19.85 -6.53
N GLY A 178 45.02 20.67 -5.64
CA GLY A 178 46.39 20.56 -5.15
C GLY A 178 46.40 19.95 -3.75
N VAL A 179 47.27 19.00 -3.52
CA VAL A 179 47.49 18.37 -2.21
C VAL A 179 48.91 18.68 -1.76
N ASN A 180 49.06 19.41 -0.64
CA ASN A 180 50.35 19.62 -0.01
C ASN A 180 50.68 18.42 0.88
N LEU A 181 51.96 17.99 0.85
CA LEU A 181 52.45 16.89 1.64
C LEU A 181 53.33 17.40 2.79
N ASP A 182 53.37 16.67 3.90
CA ASP A 182 54.34 16.87 4.98
C ASP A 182 55.68 16.19 4.65
N ASP A 183 56.65 16.33 5.57
CA ASP A 183 58.00 15.71 5.40
C ASP A 183 57.99 14.19 5.34
N LEU A 184 56.89 13.55 5.69
CA LEU A 184 56.65 12.11 5.62
C LEU A 184 55.78 11.74 4.40
N LEU A 185 55.59 12.62 3.44
CA LEU A 185 54.77 12.48 2.22
C LEU A 185 53.29 12.19 2.52
N ARG A 186 52.77 12.63 3.68
CA ARG A 186 51.37 12.51 4.00
C ARG A 186 50.60 13.76 3.59
N PRO A 187 49.33 13.69 3.18
CA PRO A 187 48.53 14.87 2.87
C PRO A 187 48.40 15.79 4.07
N LYS A 188 48.92 17.05 3.93
CA LYS A 188 48.88 18.08 4.97
C LYS A 188 47.76 19.07 4.76
N SER A 189 47.49 19.43 3.50
CA SER A 189 46.40 20.33 3.12
C SER A 189 45.97 20.07 1.69
N VAL A 190 44.70 20.40 1.39
CA VAL A 190 44.11 20.30 0.06
C VAL A 190 43.59 21.67 -0.34
N GLY A 191 43.84 22.09 -1.58
CA GLY A 191 43.32 23.32 -2.13
C GLY A 191 42.80 23.14 -3.55
N VAL A 192 41.87 24.02 -3.97
CA VAL A 192 41.38 24.05 -5.35
C VAL A 192 42.32 24.96 -6.16
N ILE A 193 42.89 24.39 -7.24
CA ILE A 193 43.76 25.13 -8.16
C ILE A 193 42.94 25.82 -9.25
N SER A 194 41.99 25.09 -9.85
CA SER A 194 41.12 25.62 -10.91
C SER A 194 39.78 24.97 -10.98
N LEU A 195 38.76 25.72 -11.46
CA LEU A 195 37.43 25.25 -11.84
C LEU A 195 37.39 25.23 -13.37
N ASN A 196 36.97 24.11 -13.97
CA ASN A 196 37.07 23.93 -15.40
C ASN A 196 35.69 23.67 -16.02
N ASP A 197 35.48 24.18 -17.23
CA ASP A 197 34.30 23.95 -18.05
C ASP A 197 34.41 22.74 -19.00
N LYS A 198 35.52 22.00 -18.89
CA LYS A 198 35.79 20.77 -19.63
C LYS A 198 36.07 19.60 -18.68
N GLU A 199 35.65 18.40 -19.08
CA GLU A 199 36.02 17.20 -18.37
C GLU A 199 37.48 16.84 -18.61
N PHE A 200 38.16 16.34 -17.59
CA PHE A 200 39.46 15.72 -17.78
C PHE A 200 39.28 14.39 -18.53
N THR A 201 39.86 14.32 -19.69
CA THR A 201 39.90 13.07 -20.49
C THR A 201 41.30 12.46 -20.41
N ASP A 202 41.37 11.15 -20.49
CA ASP A 202 42.65 10.43 -20.57
C ASP A 202 43.41 10.91 -21.84
N SER A 203 44.31 11.86 -21.65
CA SER A 203 45.15 12.32 -22.73
C SER A 203 46.30 11.32 -22.86
N GLY A 204 46.54 10.80 -24.08
CA GLY A 204 47.64 9.90 -24.37
C GLY A 204 49.06 10.40 -23.98
N ILE A 205 49.13 11.58 -23.34
CA ILE A 205 50.32 12.16 -22.73
C ILE A 205 50.82 11.31 -21.55
N LEU A 206 49.90 10.68 -20.78
CA LEU A 206 50.26 9.78 -19.67
C LEU A 206 51.03 8.55 -20.15
N LYS A 207 50.64 7.96 -21.29
CA LYS A 207 51.36 6.85 -21.91
C LYS A 207 52.76 7.27 -22.38
N ARG A 208 52.97 8.52 -22.76
CA ARG A 208 54.29 9.10 -23.06
C ARG A 208 55.09 9.36 -21.78
N PHE A 209 54.46 9.82 -20.71
CA PHE A 209 55.13 10.14 -19.44
C PHE A 209 55.64 8.87 -18.74
N MET A 210 54.88 7.76 -18.72
CA MET A 210 55.35 6.50 -18.18
C MET A 210 56.53 5.88 -18.94
N LYS A 211 56.76 6.27 -20.20
CA LYS A 211 57.95 5.91 -20.94
C LYS A 211 59.19 6.76 -20.61
N PHE A 212 58.99 7.93 -19.95
CA PHE A 212 60.03 8.86 -19.60
C PHE A 212 60.52 8.76 -18.13
N THR A 213 59.85 7.98 -17.27
CA THR A 213 60.15 7.91 -15.82
C THR A 213 61.43 7.12 -15.47
N ASN A 214 62.34 6.96 -16.42
CA ASN A 214 63.70 6.48 -16.11
C ASN A 214 64.74 7.60 -15.92
N ARG A 215 64.31 8.86 -15.63
CA ARG A 215 65.23 9.99 -15.37
C ARG A 215 64.80 10.77 -14.12
N ASP A 216 65.73 10.85 -13.19
CA ASP A 216 65.68 11.43 -11.85
C ASP A 216 65.56 12.96 -11.81
N SER A 217 64.97 13.65 -12.77
CA SER A 217 65.10 15.10 -12.83
C SER A 217 63.88 15.95 -13.20
N GLU A 218 62.68 15.56 -12.81
CA GLU A 218 61.53 16.43 -13.14
C GLU A 218 60.53 16.63 -11.97
N LEU A 219 61.04 17.15 -10.88
CA LEU A 219 60.21 17.91 -9.92
C LEU A 219 60.01 19.32 -10.48
N HIS A 220 58.78 19.72 -10.76
CA HIS A 220 58.46 21.08 -11.15
C HIS A 220 58.76 22.04 -9.99
N HIS A 221 59.63 23.03 -10.24
CA HIS A 221 59.95 24.09 -9.32
C HIS A 221 59.02 25.26 -9.58
N GLY A 222 58.04 25.50 -8.70
CA GLY A 222 57.22 26.72 -8.72
C GLY A 222 55.74 26.54 -9.07
N ASN A 223 55.01 27.66 -9.10
CA ASN A 223 53.57 27.77 -9.24
C ASN A 223 53.04 27.56 -10.68
N ASP A 224 53.86 27.09 -11.61
CA ASP A 224 53.45 26.92 -13.01
C ASP A 224 52.79 25.57 -13.21
N VAL A 225 51.46 25.52 -13.11
CA VAL A 225 50.65 24.34 -13.27
C VAL A 225 50.18 24.17 -14.72
N SER A 226 50.66 25.03 -15.63
CA SER A 226 50.25 25.01 -17.03
C SER A 226 50.90 23.84 -17.77
N GLY A 227 50.19 22.74 -17.90
CA GLY A 227 50.45 21.72 -18.90
C GLY A 227 50.68 20.27 -18.45
N PHE A 228 50.72 19.96 -17.15
CA PHE A 228 51.05 18.59 -16.67
C PHE A 228 50.03 17.95 -15.73
N LEU A 229 48.80 18.42 -15.72
CA LEU A 229 47.76 17.83 -14.91
C LEU A 229 47.09 16.68 -15.68
N SER A 230 47.39 15.48 -15.30
CA SER A 230 46.71 14.29 -15.78
C SER A 230 45.69 13.82 -14.73
N PHE A 231 44.47 13.58 -15.17
CA PHE A 231 43.39 13.04 -14.35
C PHE A 231 43.44 11.52 -14.40
N HIS A 232 43.53 10.87 -13.24
CA HIS A 232 43.26 9.45 -13.09
C HIS A 232 41.84 9.28 -12.57
N PRO A 233 40.90 8.72 -13.34
CA PRO A 233 39.61 8.33 -12.79
C PRO A 233 39.86 7.21 -11.78
N SER A 234 39.73 7.52 -10.49
CA SER A 234 39.77 6.48 -9.46
C SER A 234 38.43 5.77 -9.47
N ASN A 235 38.42 4.54 -10.00
CA ASN A 235 37.35 3.61 -9.72
C ASN A 235 37.66 3.01 -8.35
N PRO A 236 36.87 3.28 -7.28
CA PRO A 236 37.20 2.83 -5.91
C PRO A 236 37.33 1.32 -5.77
N SER A 237 36.90 0.54 -6.77
CA SER A 237 36.93 -0.91 -6.76
C SER A 237 38.13 -1.54 -7.50
N THR A 238 38.99 -0.78 -8.22
CA THR A 238 39.98 -1.39 -9.11
C THR A 238 41.38 -0.79 -9.08
N SER A 239 41.68 0.29 -8.36
CA SER A 239 43.02 0.88 -8.36
C SER A 239 43.85 0.43 -7.15
N GLN A 240 44.80 -0.49 -7.35
CA GLN A 240 45.85 -0.81 -6.38
C GLN A 240 46.91 0.30 -6.20
N PHE A 241 46.92 1.32 -7.08
CA PHE A 241 47.87 2.43 -7.05
C PHE A 241 47.20 3.73 -7.53
N GLY A 242 46.63 4.51 -6.62
CA GLY A 242 46.06 5.81 -6.95
C GLY A 242 45.78 6.65 -5.69
N LEU A 243 45.42 7.91 -5.88
CA LEU A 243 45.01 8.84 -4.83
C LEU A 243 44.03 8.21 -3.83
N GLY A 244 43.25 7.19 -4.26
CA GLY A 244 42.35 6.44 -3.40
C GLY A 244 43.03 5.69 -2.26
N GLN A 245 44.26 5.16 -2.47
CA GLN A 245 45.03 4.54 -1.37
C GLN A 245 45.63 5.58 -0.42
N PHE A 246 46.03 6.74 -0.95
CA PHE A 246 46.45 7.85 -0.11
C PHE A 246 45.29 8.38 0.77
N VAL A 247 44.08 8.45 0.23
CA VAL A 247 42.86 8.85 0.94
C VAL A 247 42.49 7.81 2.00
N VAL A 248 42.51 6.52 1.66
CA VAL A 248 42.20 5.42 2.60
C VAL A 248 43.26 5.29 3.70
N GLY A 249 44.55 5.46 3.36
CA GLY A 249 45.64 5.47 4.34
C GLY A 249 45.55 6.65 5.31
N ALA A 250 45.28 7.85 4.78
CA ALA A 250 45.05 9.05 5.60
C ALA A 250 43.78 8.93 6.48
N GLN A 251 42.73 8.30 5.99
CA GLN A 251 41.52 8.00 6.78
C GLN A 251 41.81 7.04 7.94
N GLN A 252 42.65 6.02 7.74
CA GLN A 252 42.98 5.07 8.80
C GLN A 252 43.82 5.71 9.92
N ASP A 253 44.74 6.59 9.59
CA ASP A 253 45.56 7.31 10.56
C ASP A 253 44.81 8.45 11.26
N VAL A 254 43.91 9.14 10.58
CA VAL A 254 43.01 10.15 11.18
C VAL A 254 41.97 9.49 12.09
N ASN A 255 41.42 8.34 11.72
CA ASN A 255 40.52 7.59 12.59
C ASN A 255 41.19 7.01 13.86
N ARG A 256 42.51 6.78 13.82
CA ARG A 256 43.30 6.41 15.03
C ARG A 256 43.56 7.57 15.96
N THR A 257 43.63 8.80 15.42
CA THR A 257 43.91 10.01 16.22
C THR A 257 42.66 10.75 16.70
N MET A 258 41.49 10.51 16.08
CA MET A 258 40.21 11.13 16.46
C MET A 258 39.18 10.12 16.96
N ASN A 259 39.50 9.49 18.09
CA ASN A 259 38.54 8.67 18.81
C ASN A 259 37.57 9.52 19.65
N SER A 260 37.00 10.59 19.08
CA SER A 260 35.93 11.37 19.69
C SER A 260 35.16 12.21 18.66
N SER A 261 34.25 11.63 17.92
CA SER A 261 32.93 12.19 17.64
C SER A 261 32.19 11.33 16.60
N LEU A 262 31.05 10.93 17.00
CA LEU A 262 30.04 10.09 16.35
C LEU A 262 29.37 10.77 15.15
N THR A 263 30.08 11.07 14.09
CA THR A 263 29.46 11.34 12.78
C THR A 263 30.40 10.83 11.68
N GLY A 264 29.93 9.83 10.93
CA GLY A 264 30.69 9.17 9.87
C GLY A 264 30.93 10.03 8.61
N ALA A 265 31.37 11.25 8.78
CA ALA A 265 31.75 12.15 7.69
C ALA A 265 33.28 12.05 7.50
N ASP A 266 33.71 11.77 6.27
CA ASP A 266 35.10 11.77 5.85
C ASP A 266 35.69 13.19 5.97
N PRO A 267 36.71 13.42 6.84
CA PRO A 267 37.29 14.77 7.05
C PRO A 267 37.82 15.42 5.77
N MET A 268 38.26 14.60 4.80
CA MET A 268 38.74 15.06 3.51
C MET A 268 37.60 15.51 2.60
N SER A 269 36.47 14.79 2.65
CA SER A 269 35.25 15.17 1.94
C SER A 269 34.68 16.48 2.50
N ASP A 270 34.74 16.67 3.80
CA ASP A 270 34.26 17.92 4.45
C ASP A 270 35.19 19.12 4.20
N ALA A 271 36.52 18.91 4.22
CA ALA A 271 37.48 19.95 3.83
C ALA A 271 37.31 20.33 2.36
N LEU A 272 37.11 19.38 1.47
CA LEU A 272 36.84 19.60 0.05
C LEU A 272 35.51 20.32 -0.16
N LYS A 273 34.45 19.91 0.53
CA LYS A 273 33.15 20.62 0.55
C LYS A 273 33.33 22.11 0.92
N ASN A 274 34.02 22.36 2.00
CA ASN A 274 34.20 23.74 2.51
C ASN A 274 34.97 24.61 1.52
N VAL A 275 36.05 24.09 0.94
CA VAL A 275 36.87 24.82 -0.04
C VAL A 275 36.05 25.07 -1.32
N VAL A 276 35.34 24.08 -1.85
CA VAL A 276 34.49 24.25 -3.03
C VAL A 276 33.33 25.18 -2.76
N THR A 277 32.73 25.11 -1.57
CA THR A 277 31.64 26.01 -1.17
C THR A 277 32.13 27.46 -1.05
N ASP A 278 33.31 27.70 -0.50
CA ASP A 278 33.87 29.03 -0.39
C ASP A 278 34.19 29.67 -1.75
N ILE A 279 34.77 28.91 -2.67
CA ILE A 279 35.08 29.37 -4.04
C ILE A 279 33.80 29.63 -4.83
N LEU A 280 32.78 28.78 -4.65
CA LEU A 280 31.50 28.90 -5.34
C LEU A 280 30.47 29.72 -4.53
N ARG A 281 30.89 30.42 -3.49
CA ARG A 281 30.02 31.14 -2.54
C ARG A 281 28.99 32.02 -3.24
N ARG A 282 29.34 32.71 -4.31
CA ARG A 282 28.39 33.53 -5.08
C ARG A 282 27.30 32.63 -5.71
N THR A 283 27.70 31.60 -6.43
CA THR A 283 26.76 30.65 -7.07
C THR A 283 25.91 29.94 -6.02
N VAL A 284 26.49 29.54 -4.89
CA VAL A 284 25.78 28.92 -3.76
C VAL A 284 24.78 29.90 -3.15
N ASN A 285 25.16 31.17 -2.96
CA ASN A 285 24.26 32.20 -2.41
C ASN A 285 23.13 32.55 -3.39
N ASP A 286 23.40 32.60 -4.70
CA ASP A 286 22.39 32.82 -5.72
C ASP A 286 21.37 31.65 -5.71
N ILE A 287 21.85 30.41 -5.64
CA ILE A 287 21.01 29.20 -5.54
C ILE A 287 20.20 29.22 -4.23
N LYS A 288 20.84 29.51 -3.08
CA LYS A 288 20.14 29.60 -1.78
C LYS A 288 19.08 30.71 -1.80
N SER A 289 19.42 31.90 -2.33
CA SER A 289 18.47 33.00 -2.43
C SER A 289 17.27 32.65 -3.29
N MET A 290 17.50 32.02 -4.43
CA MET A 290 16.44 31.54 -5.30
C MET A 290 15.59 30.47 -4.62
N LEU A 291 16.19 29.41 -4.04
CA LEU A 291 15.47 28.37 -3.31
C LEU A 291 14.64 28.96 -2.16
N ASN A 292 15.19 29.89 -1.37
CA ASN A 292 14.45 30.52 -0.26
C ASN A 292 13.26 31.34 -0.75
N ARG A 293 13.37 32.00 -1.91
CA ARG A 293 12.28 32.76 -2.53
C ARG A 293 11.11 31.86 -2.89
N TYR A 294 11.39 30.62 -3.33
CA TYR A 294 10.39 29.71 -3.86
C TYR A 294 10.01 28.53 -2.93
N VAL A 295 10.72 28.31 -1.82
CA VAL A 295 10.38 27.27 -0.82
C VAL A 295 8.97 27.44 -0.27
N ASN A 296 8.42 28.67 -0.26
CA ASN A 296 7.06 28.96 0.17
C ASN A 296 6.01 28.80 -0.95
N VAL A 297 6.40 28.49 -2.18
CA VAL A 297 5.47 28.32 -3.30
C VAL A 297 4.95 26.88 -3.30
N ASN A 298 3.87 26.65 -2.57
CA ASN A 298 2.84 25.59 -2.72
C ASN A 298 3.26 24.14 -3.07
N GLY A 299 4.54 23.77 -3.06
CA GLY A 299 4.99 22.40 -3.27
C GLY A 299 4.42 21.40 -2.23
N TYR A 300 4.17 21.88 -1.02
CA TYR A 300 3.66 21.09 0.10
C TYR A 300 2.26 20.48 -0.14
N SER A 301 1.39 21.13 -0.91
CA SER A 301 0.05 20.64 -1.14
C SER A 301 0.00 19.36 -1.97
N PHE A 302 0.92 19.19 -2.94
CA PHE A 302 0.97 17.98 -3.77
C PHE A 302 1.59 16.78 -3.06
N VAL A 303 2.60 17.01 -2.23
CA VAL A 303 3.22 15.93 -1.42
C VAL A 303 2.19 15.30 -0.48
N SER A 304 1.29 16.11 0.10
CA SER A 304 0.22 15.59 0.96
C SER A 304 -0.81 14.74 0.21
N LEU A 305 -0.99 14.97 -1.09
CA LEU A 305 -1.92 14.19 -1.94
C LEU A 305 -1.33 12.86 -2.46
N MET A 306 -0.01 12.65 -2.32
CA MET A 306 0.62 11.42 -2.82
C MET A 306 -0.07 10.12 -2.35
N PRO A 307 -0.40 9.92 -1.06
CA PRO A 307 -1.07 8.71 -0.62
C PRO A 307 -2.41 8.50 -1.32
N GLU A 308 -3.18 9.58 -1.54
CA GLU A 308 -4.50 9.54 -2.17
C GLU A 308 -4.39 9.24 -3.67
N ILE A 309 -3.42 9.84 -4.36
CA ILE A 309 -3.13 9.56 -5.77
C ILE A 309 -2.69 8.11 -5.96
N ILE A 310 -1.76 7.62 -5.12
CA ILE A 310 -1.30 6.22 -5.13
C ILE A 310 -2.49 5.28 -4.94
N PHE A 311 -3.35 5.56 -3.98
CA PHE A 311 -4.53 4.76 -3.67
C PHE A 311 -5.40 4.56 -4.92
N TYR A 312 -5.80 5.64 -5.58
CA TYR A 312 -6.65 5.56 -6.76
C TYR A 312 -5.96 4.92 -7.96
N ILE A 313 -4.68 5.23 -8.21
CA ILE A 313 -3.94 4.64 -9.33
C ILE A 313 -3.83 3.13 -9.18
N ARG A 314 -3.41 2.63 -8.00
CA ARG A 314 -3.19 1.19 -7.80
C ARG A 314 -4.48 0.38 -7.86
N PHE A 315 -5.59 0.91 -7.33
CA PHE A 315 -6.89 0.27 -7.49
C PHE A 315 -7.39 0.32 -8.93
N ALA A 316 -7.17 1.40 -9.67
CA ALA A 316 -7.54 1.49 -11.07
C ALA A 316 -6.75 0.49 -11.94
N GLU A 317 -5.44 0.32 -11.68
CA GLU A 317 -4.61 -0.70 -12.34
C GLU A 317 -5.09 -2.12 -12.06
N LEU A 318 -5.51 -2.41 -10.81
CA LEU A 318 -6.12 -3.69 -10.46
C LEU A 318 -7.43 -3.90 -11.22
N CYS A 319 -8.31 -2.90 -11.26
CA CYS A 319 -9.55 -2.98 -12.02
C CYS A 319 -9.30 -3.26 -13.51
N ASP A 320 -8.30 -2.64 -14.12
CA ASP A 320 -7.93 -2.90 -15.52
C ASP A 320 -7.44 -4.34 -15.74
N LYS A 321 -6.66 -4.89 -14.80
CA LYS A 321 -6.23 -6.30 -14.84
C LYS A 321 -7.42 -7.26 -14.72
N MET A 322 -8.37 -6.96 -13.84
CA MET A 322 -9.57 -7.77 -13.64
C MET A 322 -10.51 -7.71 -14.85
N LYS A 323 -10.70 -6.52 -15.46
CA LYS A 323 -11.47 -6.35 -16.70
C LYS A 323 -10.89 -7.15 -17.86
N LYS A 324 -9.56 -7.25 -17.98
CA LYS A 324 -8.89 -8.10 -18.99
C LYS A 324 -9.20 -9.58 -18.82
N LYS A 325 -9.62 -10.01 -17.63
CA LYS A 325 -10.07 -11.38 -17.30
C LYS A 325 -11.58 -11.52 -17.36
N ASN A 326 -12.31 -10.53 -17.88
CA ASN A 326 -13.77 -10.47 -17.96
C ASN A 326 -14.45 -10.62 -16.57
N LEU A 327 -13.77 -10.21 -15.50
CA LEU A 327 -14.35 -10.22 -14.16
C LEU A 327 -15.24 -8.98 -13.98
N PRO A 328 -16.50 -9.12 -13.54
CA PRO A 328 -17.41 -8.00 -13.38
C PRO A 328 -16.95 -7.08 -12.25
N LEU A 329 -17.06 -5.78 -12.51
CA LEU A 329 -16.78 -4.72 -11.55
C LEU A 329 -17.84 -3.63 -11.71
N CYS A 330 -18.39 -3.13 -10.62
CA CYS A 330 -19.39 -2.06 -10.66
C CYS A 330 -19.06 -0.93 -9.70
N LYS A 331 -19.55 0.28 -10.06
CA LYS A 331 -19.68 1.40 -9.14
C LYS A 331 -20.82 1.12 -8.17
N ALA A 332 -20.58 1.27 -6.87
CA ALA A 332 -21.62 1.11 -5.88
C ALA A 332 -22.56 2.34 -5.87
N GLU A 333 -23.86 2.09 -5.82
CA GLU A 333 -24.89 3.11 -5.62
C GLU A 333 -25.13 3.29 -4.11
N VAL A 334 -24.92 4.49 -3.61
CA VAL A 334 -25.03 4.82 -2.18
C VAL A 334 -26.47 5.17 -1.85
N LEU A 335 -27.09 4.39 -0.96
CA LEU A 335 -28.41 4.59 -0.41
C LEU A 335 -28.31 5.33 0.95
N PRO A 336 -29.43 5.90 1.47
CA PRO A 336 -29.46 6.47 2.81
C PRO A 336 -29.00 5.46 3.87
N LYS A 337 -28.18 5.91 4.81
CA LYS A 337 -27.66 5.07 5.91
C LYS A 337 -28.78 4.43 6.73
N GLU A 338 -29.86 5.19 6.95
CA GLU A 338 -31.01 4.81 7.77
C GLU A 338 -31.75 3.60 7.21
N ASP A 339 -31.74 3.39 5.89
CA ASP A 339 -32.41 2.27 5.23
C ASP A 339 -31.76 0.92 5.60
N ARG A 340 -30.45 0.91 5.86
CA ARG A 340 -29.68 -0.29 6.18
C ARG A 340 -29.84 -1.39 5.13
N ASN A 341 -30.10 -1.02 3.90
CA ASN A 341 -30.31 -1.93 2.78
C ASN A 341 -29.01 -2.23 2.04
N CYS A 342 -28.94 -3.39 1.42
CA CYS A 342 -27.88 -3.72 0.48
C CYS A 342 -28.42 -4.74 -0.53
N CYS A 343 -28.16 -4.48 -1.80
CA CYS A 343 -28.42 -5.40 -2.92
C CYS A 343 -27.10 -5.64 -3.64
N LEU A 344 -26.60 -6.85 -3.58
CA LEU A 344 -25.40 -7.30 -4.29
C LEU A 344 -25.82 -8.35 -5.33
N ARG A 345 -25.36 -8.18 -6.58
CA ARG A 345 -25.58 -9.13 -7.67
C ARG A 345 -24.25 -9.61 -8.23
N ASP A 346 -24.13 -10.91 -8.42
CA ASP A 346 -22.94 -11.57 -8.91
C ASP A 346 -21.68 -11.21 -8.12
N VAL A 347 -21.79 -11.00 -6.80
CA VAL A 347 -20.63 -10.68 -5.96
C VAL A 347 -19.69 -11.88 -5.85
N TYR A 348 -18.41 -11.61 -5.91
CA TYR A 348 -17.35 -12.60 -5.70
C TYR A 348 -16.24 -12.06 -4.81
N ASN A 349 -15.43 -12.96 -4.28
CA ASN A 349 -14.34 -12.59 -3.38
C ASN A 349 -13.20 -11.91 -4.16
N LEU A 350 -12.87 -10.67 -3.77
CA LEU A 350 -11.79 -9.89 -4.38
C LEU A 350 -10.45 -10.64 -4.40
N LYS A 351 -10.15 -11.43 -3.36
CA LYS A 351 -8.92 -12.23 -3.31
C LYS A 351 -8.84 -13.25 -4.45
N LEU A 352 -9.97 -13.86 -4.82
CA LEU A 352 -10.03 -14.76 -5.98
C LEU A 352 -9.86 -13.98 -7.29
N GLY A 353 -10.47 -12.77 -7.38
CA GLY A 353 -10.30 -11.88 -8.52
C GLY A 353 -8.84 -11.46 -8.71
N VAL A 354 -8.14 -11.11 -7.63
CA VAL A 354 -6.71 -10.79 -7.63
C VAL A 354 -5.86 -11.97 -8.10
N LYS A 355 -6.13 -13.18 -7.60
CA LYS A 355 -5.43 -14.40 -8.04
C LYS A 355 -5.62 -14.66 -9.54
N SER A 356 -6.86 -14.55 -10.02
CA SER A 356 -7.16 -14.68 -11.46
C SER A 356 -6.48 -13.60 -12.29
N ALA A 357 -6.46 -12.34 -11.83
CA ALA A 357 -5.78 -11.23 -12.49
C ALA A 357 -4.25 -11.44 -12.56
N ASN A 358 -3.67 -12.16 -11.60
CA ASN A 358 -2.25 -12.52 -11.55
C ASN A 358 -1.93 -13.81 -12.34
N GLY A 359 -2.91 -14.41 -13.02
CA GLY A 359 -2.70 -15.52 -13.95
C GLY A 359 -3.12 -16.89 -13.44
N GLU A 360 -3.65 -17.02 -12.22
CA GLU A 360 -4.24 -18.29 -11.77
C GLU A 360 -5.53 -18.57 -12.57
N ASN A 361 -5.66 -19.80 -13.06
CA ASN A 361 -6.89 -20.22 -13.75
C ASN A 361 -7.89 -20.72 -12.70
N LEU A 362 -8.80 -19.82 -12.31
CA LEU A 362 -9.81 -20.07 -11.28
C LEU A 362 -11.21 -19.94 -11.88
N ASP A 363 -12.06 -20.92 -11.59
CA ASP A 363 -13.49 -20.82 -11.86
C ASP A 363 -14.15 -20.08 -10.68
N ILE A 364 -14.43 -18.79 -10.89
CA ILE A 364 -14.97 -17.91 -9.86
C ILE A 364 -16.50 -17.95 -9.91
N VAL A 365 -17.10 -18.52 -8.87
CA VAL A 365 -18.55 -18.55 -8.72
C VAL A 365 -19.02 -17.27 -8.04
N THR A 366 -19.95 -16.58 -8.69
CA THR A 366 -20.59 -15.35 -8.19
C THR A 366 -21.85 -15.68 -7.39
N ASN A 367 -22.31 -14.74 -6.55
CA ASN A 367 -23.49 -14.93 -5.70
C ASN A 367 -24.31 -13.66 -5.56
N ASP A 368 -25.57 -13.78 -5.16
CA ASP A 368 -26.46 -12.67 -4.86
C ASP A 368 -26.73 -12.62 -3.35
N ILE A 369 -26.66 -11.42 -2.77
CA ILE A 369 -26.95 -11.18 -1.35
C ILE A 369 -27.77 -9.92 -1.21
N ASP A 370 -28.89 -9.99 -0.48
CA ASP A 370 -29.77 -8.88 -0.19
C ASP A 370 -29.95 -8.69 1.32
N PHE A 371 -29.69 -7.49 1.81
CA PHE A 371 -30.15 -7.04 3.14
C PHE A 371 -31.25 -6.00 2.93
N ASN A 372 -32.40 -6.22 3.51
CA ASN A 372 -33.58 -5.34 3.36
C ASN A 372 -34.46 -5.37 4.62
N ASP A 373 -35.57 -4.66 4.60
CA ASP A 373 -36.47 -4.56 5.75
C ASP A 373 -37.04 -5.90 6.21
N ASP A 374 -37.23 -6.85 5.29
CA ASP A 374 -37.71 -8.19 5.66
C ASP A 374 -36.62 -9.02 6.34
N ARG A 375 -35.36 -8.88 5.90
CA ARG A 375 -34.24 -9.74 6.33
C ARG A 375 -32.91 -9.01 6.32
N ARG A 376 -32.25 -8.98 7.45
CA ARG A 376 -30.92 -8.38 7.64
C ARG A 376 -29.88 -9.32 8.24
N ILE A 377 -30.31 -10.50 8.65
CA ILE A 377 -29.46 -11.46 9.34
C ILE A 377 -29.59 -12.81 8.66
N TYR A 378 -28.47 -13.40 8.29
CA TYR A 378 -28.39 -14.73 7.69
C TYR A 378 -27.60 -15.69 8.55
N ILE A 379 -28.17 -16.87 8.79
CA ILE A 379 -27.43 -18.02 9.31
C ILE A 379 -27.03 -18.87 8.13
N LEU A 380 -25.75 -18.82 7.78
CA LEU A 380 -25.19 -19.51 6.61
C LEU A 380 -24.69 -20.91 6.99
N THR A 381 -25.33 -21.94 6.44
CA THR A 381 -24.95 -23.34 6.66
C THR A 381 -24.55 -24.03 5.36
N GLY A 382 -23.98 -25.21 5.46
CA GLY A 382 -23.62 -26.05 4.31
C GLY A 382 -22.32 -26.83 4.52
N PRO A 383 -21.87 -27.59 3.50
CA PRO A 383 -20.70 -28.46 3.64
C PRO A 383 -19.39 -27.68 3.88
N ASN A 384 -18.43 -28.38 4.50
CA ASN A 384 -17.06 -27.88 4.60
C ASN A 384 -16.48 -27.67 3.20
N ARG A 385 -15.71 -26.58 3.04
CA ARG A 385 -15.17 -26.14 1.75
C ARG A 385 -16.26 -25.83 0.71
N GLY A 386 -17.48 -25.50 1.14
CA GLY A 386 -18.60 -25.14 0.26
C GLY A 386 -18.63 -23.66 -0.13
N GLY A 387 -17.60 -22.88 0.21
CA GLY A 387 -17.51 -21.45 -0.14
C GLY A 387 -18.09 -20.49 0.90
N LYS A 388 -18.56 -20.98 2.07
CA LYS A 388 -19.17 -20.17 3.13
C LYS A 388 -18.29 -18.99 3.56
N THR A 389 -17.05 -19.26 3.97
CA THR A 389 -16.07 -18.23 4.36
C THR A 389 -15.77 -17.28 3.20
N THR A 390 -15.68 -17.80 1.98
CA THR A 390 -15.37 -17.03 0.78
C THR A 390 -16.45 -15.98 0.50
N ILE A 391 -17.75 -16.35 0.60
CA ILE A 391 -18.83 -15.38 0.38
C ILE A 391 -18.99 -14.40 1.55
N THR A 392 -18.77 -14.84 2.80
CA THR A 392 -18.78 -13.96 3.97
C THR A 392 -17.70 -12.88 3.84
N GLN A 393 -16.48 -13.25 3.44
CA GLN A 393 -15.40 -12.30 3.15
C GLN A 393 -15.74 -11.39 1.95
N ALA A 394 -16.36 -11.94 0.89
CA ALA A 394 -16.73 -11.18 -0.30
C ALA A 394 -17.68 -10.01 0.05
N VAL A 395 -18.66 -10.24 0.92
CA VAL A 395 -19.56 -9.19 1.40
C VAL A 395 -18.81 -8.12 2.19
N GLY A 396 -17.93 -8.51 3.13
CA GLY A 396 -17.14 -7.57 3.90
C GLY A 396 -16.22 -6.70 3.02
N LEU A 397 -15.55 -7.33 2.05
CA LEU A 397 -14.70 -6.63 1.09
C LEU A 397 -15.50 -5.71 0.17
N ALA A 398 -16.72 -6.12 -0.24
CA ALA A 398 -17.60 -5.28 -1.04
C ALA A 398 -17.96 -3.98 -0.30
N PHE A 399 -18.34 -4.06 0.98
CA PHE A 399 -18.60 -2.88 1.81
C PHE A 399 -17.34 -2.02 2.01
N LEU A 400 -16.20 -2.66 2.31
CA LEU A 400 -14.93 -1.96 2.49
C LEU A 400 -14.52 -1.15 1.25
N LEU A 401 -14.62 -1.76 0.06
CA LEU A 401 -14.29 -1.09 -1.21
C LEU A 401 -15.31 0.02 -1.52
N ALA A 402 -16.60 -0.27 -1.40
CA ALA A 402 -17.67 0.69 -1.71
C ALA A 402 -17.57 1.95 -0.85
N GLN A 403 -17.33 1.82 0.47
CA GLN A 403 -17.17 2.98 1.38
C GLN A 403 -15.87 3.76 1.15
N ASN A 404 -14.90 3.13 0.50
CA ASN A 404 -13.70 3.82 0.03
C ASN A 404 -13.83 4.36 -1.41
N GLY A 405 -15.01 4.28 -2.02
CA GLY A 405 -15.27 4.79 -3.36
C GLY A 405 -14.68 3.95 -4.48
N ILE A 406 -14.21 2.73 -4.20
CA ILE A 406 -13.60 1.83 -5.17
C ILE A 406 -14.67 0.92 -5.79
N TYR A 407 -14.49 0.55 -7.06
CA TYR A 407 -15.38 -0.39 -7.73
C TYR A 407 -15.37 -1.76 -7.05
N VAL A 408 -16.56 -2.33 -6.94
CA VAL A 408 -16.82 -3.58 -6.20
C VAL A 408 -16.79 -4.77 -7.15
N PRO A 409 -16.24 -5.92 -6.73
CA PRO A 409 -16.26 -7.15 -7.52
C PRO A 409 -17.67 -7.77 -7.58
N ALA A 410 -18.53 -7.17 -8.39
CA ALA A 410 -19.94 -7.52 -8.58
C ALA A 410 -20.44 -6.93 -9.91
N THR A 411 -21.61 -7.39 -10.40
CA THR A 411 -22.29 -6.72 -11.52
C THR A 411 -23.11 -5.52 -11.06
N GLN A 412 -23.62 -5.55 -9.82
CA GLN A 412 -24.36 -4.43 -9.22
C GLN A 412 -24.18 -4.43 -7.71
N MET A 413 -24.05 -3.23 -7.14
CA MET A 413 -24.16 -2.98 -5.70
C MET A 413 -24.94 -1.70 -5.44
N LYS A 414 -26.03 -1.81 -4.67
CA LYS A 414 -26.73 -0.70 -4.02
C LYS A 414 -26.65 -0.92 -2.52
N PHE A 415 -26.20 0.07 -1.77
CA PHE A 415 -25.95 -0.18 -0.35
C PHE A 415 -26.11 1.07 0.51
N SER A 416 -26.62 0.88 1.69
CA SER A 416 -26.55 1.85 2.79
C SER A 416 -25.20 1.65 3.50
N PRO A 417 -24.40 2.71 3.74
CA PRO A 417 -23.13 2.61 4.44
C PRO A 417 -23.27 1.97 5.82
N CYS A 418 -22.23 1.34 6.31
CA CYS A 418 -22.13 0.89 7.68
C CYS A 418 -21.16 1.75 8.48
N ASP A 419 -21.43 1.92 9.77
CA ASP A 419 -20.55 2.67 10.67
C ASP A 419 -19.28 1.90 11.03
N SER A 420 -19.33 0.57 10.97
CA SER A 420 -18.18 -0.31 11.14
C SER A 420 -18.44 -1.69 10.56
N ILE A 421 -17.35 -2.41 10.25
CA ILE A 421 -17.36 -3.82 9.87
C ILE A 421 -16.68 -4.60 11.00
N PHE A 422 -17.44 -5.46 11.68
CA PHE A 422 -16.92 -6.34 12.71
C PHE A 422 -16.86 -7.77 12.17
N THR A 423 -15.74 -8.41 12.41
CA THR A 423 -15.53 -9.81 12.04
C THR A 423 -15.18 -10.65 13.26
N HIS A 424 -15.57 -11.91 13.22
CA HIS A 424 -15.17 -12.90 14.19
C HIS A 424 -14.95 -14.24 13.47
N PHE A 425 -13.69 -14.49 13.09
CA PHE A 425 -13.26 -15.71 12.45
C PHE A 425 -12.39 -16.51 13.42
N PRO A 426 -12.27 -17.84 13.25
CA PRO A 426 -11.43 -18.64 14.12
C PRO A 426 -10.00 -18.10 14.16
N ALA A 427 -9.46 -17.94 15.37
CA ALA A 427 -8.07 -17.56 15.55
C ALA A 427 -7.14 -18.75 15.28
N ASP A 428 -5.92 -18.47 14.82
CA ASP A 428 -4.84 -19.46 14.72
C ASP A 428 -4.46 -20.02 16.10
N GLU A 429 -4.01 -21.27 16.15
CA GLU A 429 -3.82 -22.04 17.39
C GLU A 429 -2.79 -21.46 18.39
N ASN A 430 -2.03 -20.45 18.01
CA ASN A 430 -0.91 -19.92 18.78
C ASN A 430 -1.25 -18.77 19.74
N ASP A 431 -2.48 -18.23 19.72
CA ASP A 431 -2.84 -17.01 20.46
C ASP A 431 -3.61 -17.26 21.78
N THR A 432 -3.78 -18.51 22.22
CA THR A 432 -4.65 -18.83 23.38
C THR A 432 -3.85 -19.20 24.63
N VAL A 433 -3.63 -18.28 25.54
CA VAL A 433 -2.79 -18.55 26.73
C VAL A 433 -3.57 -18.65 28.06
N ASP A 434 -4.63 -17.85 28.31
CA ASP A 434 -5.16 -17.74 29.69
C ASP A 434 -6.63 -18.16 29.92
N LEU A 435 -7.52 -18.09 28.94
CA LEU A 435 -8.96 -18.28 29.17
C LEU A 435 -9.56 -19.55 28.54
N GLY A 436 -8.75 -20.30 27.80
CA GLY A 436 -9.25 -21.33 26.90
C GLY A 436 -10.02 -20.71 25.73
N ARG A 437 -10.14 -21.46 24.61
CA ARG A 437 -10.71 -20.95 23.35
C ARG A 437 -12.12 -20.38 23.48
N LEU A 438 -12.99 -21.06 24.23
CA LEU A 438 -14.36 -20.60 24.43
C LEU A 438 -14.44 -19.26 25.17
N GLY A 439 -13.57 -19.07 26.17
CA GLY A 439 -13.50 -17.81 26.92
C GLY A 439 -13.05 -16.65 26.06
N GLU A 440 -12.03 -16.84 25.23
CA GLU A 440 -11.51 -15.81 24.32
C GLU A 440 -12.50 -15.47 23.21
N GLU A 441 -13.13 -16.49 22.56
CA GLU A 441 -14.18 -16.26 21.56
C GLU A 441 -15.36 -15.49 22.17
N SER A 442 -15.78 -15.87 23.39
CA SER A 442 -16.87 -15.18 24.09
C SER A 442 -16.51 -13.72 24.43
N LYS A 443 -15.26 -13.47 24.87
CA LYS A 443 -14.77 -12.12 25.14
C LYS A 443 -14.78 -11.25 23.88
N ARG A 444 -14.25 -11.76 22.75
CA ARG A 444 -14.28 -11.05 21.46
C ARG A 444 -15.70 -10.73 21.01
N LEU A 445 -16.64 -11.68 21.15
CA LEU A 445 -18.05 -11.42 20.84
C LEU A 445 -18.65 -10.33 21.74
N ALA A 446 -18.35 -10.34 23.05
CA ALA A 446 -18.79 -9.30 23.96
C ALA A 446 -18.25 -7.91 23.58
N GLU A 447 -16.97 -7.82 23.18
CA GLU A 447 -16.34 -6.59 22.67
C GLU A 447 -17.02 -6.09 21.39
N ILE A 448 -17.34 -6.98 20.45
CA ILE A 448 -18.10 -6.65 19.24
C ILE A 448 -19.46 -6.04 19.61
N PHE A 449 -20.26 -6.72 20.45
CA PHE A 449 -21.58 -6.23 20.82
C PHE A 449 -21.55 -4.95 21.67
N SER A 450 -20.47 -4.70 22.40
CA SER A 450 -20.30 -3.44 23.13
C SER A 450 -20.05 -2.23 22.21
N SER A 451 -19.53 -2.46 21.02
CA SER A 451 -19.10 -1.43 20.06
C SER A 451 -20.00 -1.34 18.83
N ALA A 452 -20.72 -2.39 18.49
CA ALA A 452 -21.58 -2.48 17.33
C ALA A 452 -22.88 -1.67 17.53
N SER A 453 -23.36 -1.08 16.45
CA SER A 453 -24.64 -0.40 16.36
C SER A 453 -25.58 -1.12 15.38
N ARG A 454 -26.82 -0.66 15.28
CA ARG A 454 -27.76 -1.13 14.26
C ARG A 454 -27.30 -0.87 12.82
N TYR A 455 -26.34 0.05 12.63
CA TYR A 455 -25.76 0.38 11.32
C TYR A 455 -24.53 -0.43 10.98
N SER A 456 -24.01 -1.21 11.91
CA SER A 456 -22.81 -2.03 11.69
C SER A 456 -23.08 -3.22 10.76
N LEU A 457 -22.00 -3.77 10.18
CA LEU A 457 -22.00 -5.05 9.49
C LEU A 457 -21.23 -6.08 10.33
N LEU A 458 -21.90 -7.17 10.72
CA LEU A 458 -21.31 -8.26 11.49
C LEU A 458 -21.08 -9.49 10.61
N LEU A 459 -19.86 -9.98 10.56
CA LEU A 459 -19.48 -11.16 9.78
C LEU A 459 -18.85 -12.20 10.72
N LEU A 460 -19.63 -13.20 11.10
CA LEU A 460 -19.20 -14.27 11.99
C LEU A 460 -18.94 -15.53 11.18
N ASN A 461 -17.77 -16.14 11.34
CA ASN A 461 -17.38 -17.31 10.60
C ASN A 461 -16.94 -18.43 11.55
N GLU A 462 -17.72 -19.51 11.61
CA GLU A 462 -17.45 -20.69 12.44
C GLU A 462 -17.19 -20.36 13.92
N SER A 463 -17.73 -19.23 14.40
CA SER A 463 -17.60 -18.79 15.78
C SER A 463 -18.17 -19.83 16.74
N LEU A 464 -17.48 -20.08 17.85
CA LEU A 464 -17.86 -21.04 18.89
C LEU A 464 -17.85 -22.53 18.42
N ALA A 465 -17.21 -22.81 17.27
CA ALA A 465 -17.15 -24.17 16.73
C ALA A 465 -16.01 -25.02 17.33
N THR A 466 -15.11 -24.40 18.09
CA THR A 466 -13.89 -25.02 18.63
C THR A 466 -14.10 -25.69 19.99
N THR A 467 -15.32 -25.59 20.56
CA THR A 467 -15.69 -26.14 21.88
C THR A 467 -16.70 -27.28 21.77
N ASN A 468 -17.17 -27.77 22.93
CA ASN A 468 -18.28 -28.73 22.98
C ASN A 468 -19.50 -28.18 22.23
N VAL A 469 -20.05 -28.96 21.30
CA VAL A 469 -21.15 -28.55 20.43
C VAL A 469 -22.35 -27.99 21.20
N ALA A 470 -22.68 -28.58 22.35
CA ALA A 470 -23.81 -28.14 23.16
C ALA A 470 -23.57 -26.77 23.82
N GLU A 471 -22.36 -26.55 24.34
CA GLU A 471 -21.97 -25.28 24.94
C GLU A 471 -21.86 -24.16 23.91
N GLY A 472 -21.21 -24.44 22.78
CA GLY A 472 -21.12 -23.52 21.65
C GLY A 472 -22.49 -23.12 21.09
N LEU A 473 -23.42 -24.09 20.96
CA LEU A 473 -24.78 -23.85 20.49
C LEU A 473 -25.57 -22.96 21.47
N TYR A 474 -25.38 -23.13 22.79
CA TYR A 474 -26.03 -22.31 23.81
C TYR A 474 -25.66 -20.83 23.66
N ILE A 475 -24.35 -20.52 23.56
CA ILE A 475 -23.87 -19.15 23.38
C ILE A 475 -24.25 -18.61 21.99
N ALA A 476 -24.15 -19.43 20.93
CA ALA A 476 -24.50 -19.03 19.58
C ALA A 476 -25.98 -18.60 19.45
N ARG A 477 -26.90 -19.26 20.18
CA ARG A 477 -28.30 -18.85 20.23
C ARG A 477 -28.47 -17.45 20.83
N ASP A 478 -27.75 -17.14 21.89
CA ASP A 478 -27.83 -15.81 22.51
C ASP A 478 -27.15 -14.74 21.63
N VAL A 479 -26.09 -15.07 20.91
CA VAL A 479 -25.49 -14.21 19.89
C VAL A 479 -26.50 -13.89 18.77
N VAL A 480 -27.22 -14.90 18.26
CA VAL A 480 -28.24 -14.70 17.21
C VAL A 480 -29.41 -13.84 17.72
N LYS A 481 -29.88 -14.08 18.95
CA LYS A 481 -30.90 -13.21 19.60
C LYS A 481 -30.39 -11.77 19.74
N SER A 482 -29.13 -11.60 20.12
CA SER A 482 -28.51 -10.27 20.29
C SER A 482 -28.41 -9.52 18.96
N MET A 483 -27.99 -10.20 17.87
CA MET A 483 -27.98 -9.60 16.52
C MET A 483 -29.36 -9.11 16.09
N ARG A 484 -30.41 -9.93 16.34
CA ARG A 484 -31.79 -9.56 16.03
C ARG A 484 -32.27 -8.35 16.85
N TYR A 485 -32.00 -8.37 18.15
CA TYR A 485 -32.38 -7.27 19.04
C TYR A 485 -31.67 -5.95 18.67
N LEU A 486 -30.39 -6.04 18.27
CA LEU A 486 -29.62 -4.91 17.78
C LEU A 486 -30.13 -4.38 16.44
N GLY A 487 -30.69 -5.24 15.58
CA GLY A 487 -31.19 -4.89 14.26
C GLY A 487 -30.09 -4.59 13.24
N THR A 488 -28.93 -5.21 13.39
CA THR A 488 -27.77 -5.04 12.52
C THR A 488 -27.84 -5.93 11.27
N ARG A 489 -27.05 -5.62 10.26
CA ARG A 489 -26.82 -6.54 9.12
C ARG A 489 -25.76 -7.57 9.52
N ALA A 490 -26.07 -8.86 9.32
CA ALA A 490 -25.15 -9.90 9.73
C ALA A 490 -25.17 -11.14 8.83
N ILE A 491 -24.02 -11.78 8.69
CA ILE A 491 -23.89 -13.16 8.20
C ILE A 491 -23.18 -13.96 9.28
N PHE A 492 -23.85 -14.97 9.80
CA PHE A 492 -23.27 -15.94 10.72
C PHE A 492 -23.10 -17.29 10.01
N ASN A 493 -21.90 -17.57 9.57
CA ASN A 493 -21.51 -18.82 8.97
C ASN A 493 -21.21 -19.86 10.06
N THR A 494 -21.89 -20.99 10.03
CA THR A 494 -21.75 -22.02 11.07
C THR A 494 -22.01 -23.44 10.54
N HIS A 495 -21.45 -24.42 11.25
CA HIS A 495 -21.77 -25.82 11.09
C HIS A 495 -22.89 -26.30 12.02
N MET A 496 -23.36 -25.46 12.92
CA MET A 496 -24.45 -25.77 13.86
C MET A 496 -25.79 -25.70 13.15
N HIS A 497 -26.16 -26.77 12.42
CA HIS A 497 -27.41 -26.81 11.68
C HIS A 497 -28.67 -26.60 12.55
N ASP A 498 -28.61 -26.98 13.84
CA ASP A 498 -29.69 -26.75 14.79
C ASP A 498 -29.95 -25.27 15.08
N LEU A 499 -28.93 -24.41 14.93
CA LEU A 499 -29.10 -22.97 15.03
C LEU A 499 -30.02 -22.44 13.91
N ALA A 500 -29.83 -22.93 12.69
CA ALA A 500 -30.60 -22.53 11.52
C ALA A 500 -32.01 -23.18 11.45
N ARG A 501 -32.24 -24.29 12.16
CA ARG A 501 -33.55 -24.93 12.21
C ARG A 501 -34.55 -24.21 13.12
N ASN A 502 -34.07 -23.52 14.14
CA ASN A 502 -34.91 -22.91 15.20
C ASN A 502 -35.07 -21.39 15.02
N LEU A 503 -34.91 -20.88 13.80
CA LEU A 503 -34.99 -19.45 13.53
C LEU A 503 -36.40 -18.87 13.73
N ASP A 504 -37.47 -19.65 13.49
CA ASP A 504 -38.84 -19.20 13.68
C ASP A 504 -39.13 -18.87 15.16
N GLU A 505 -38.59 -19.68 16.08
CA GLU A 505 -38.69 -19.40 17.51
C GLU A 505 -38.03 -18.05 17.84
N VAL A 506 -36.80 -17.79 17.36
CA VAL A 506 -36.10 -16.54 17.59
C VAL A 506 -36.85 -15.37 16.93
N ASN A 507 -37.36 -15.57 15.71
CA ASN A 507 -38.13 -14.56 14.98
C ASN A 507 -39.43 -14.18 15.66
N THR A 508 -40.02 -15.06 16.45
CA THR A 508 -41.26 -14.82 17.17
C THR A 508 -41.05 -14.31 18.59
N THR A 509 -40.03 -14.78 19.29
CA THR A 509 -39.79 -14.51 20.70
C THR A 509 -38.93 -13.27 20.96
N VAL A 510 -38.01 -12.93 20.05
CA VAL A 510 -37.12 -11.77 20.20
C VAL A 510 -37.65 -10.60 19.39
N LYS A 511 -37.78 -9.42 20.03
CA LYS A 511 -38.15 -8.19 19.35
C LYS A 511 -37.05 -7.78 18.36
N GLY A 512 -37.42 -7.50 17.12
CA GLY A 512 -36.50 -7.03 16.06
C GLY A 512 -37.29 -6.46 14.89
N ASP A 513 -36.62 -5.67 14.06
CA ASP A 513 -37.20 -4.98 12.92
C ASP A 513 -37.06 -5.72 11.58
N SER A 514 -36.40 -6.87 11.57
CA SER A 514 -36.26 -7.73 10.39
C SER A 514 -36.15 -9.20 10.80
N LYS A 515 -36.41 -10.13 9.88
CA LYS A 515 -36.27 -11.55 10.14
C LYS A 515 -34.83 -12.02 10.03
N ILE A 516 -34.53 -13.13 10.70
CA ILE A 516 -33.34 -13.94 10.49
C ILE A 516 -33.72 -15.03 9.49
N GLU A 517 -32.93 -15.21 8.47
CA GLU A 517 -33.15 -16.22 7.43
C GLU A 517 -32.03 -17.27 7.37
N SER A 518 -32.38 -18.48 6.96
CA SER A 518 -31.40 -19.52 6.69
C SER A 518 -30.88 -19.38 5.26
N LEU A 519 -29.55 -19.29 5.13
CA LEU A 519 -28.84 -19.30 3.87
C LEU A 519 -28.04 -20.61 3.76
N VAL A 520 -28.10 -21.30 2.62
CA VAL A 520 -27.39 -22.55 2.43
C VAL A 520 -26.49 -22.52 1.21
N THR A 521 -25.33 -23.20 1.30
CA THR A 521 -24.49 -23.42 0.11
C THR A 521 -24.96 -24.65 -0.64
N GLY A 522 -25.12 -24.54 -1.96
CA GLY A 522 -25.70 -25.56 -2.83
C GLY A 522 -24.77 -26.72 -3.13
N VAL A 523 -25.41 -27.83 -3.44
CA VAL A 523 -24.78 -29.02 -4.02
C VAL A 523 -25.61 -29.45 -5.24
N GLU A 524 -24.97 -29.53 -6.39
CA GLU A 524 -25.58 -29.97 -7.65
C GLU A 524 -24.87 -31.22 -8.15
N ASN A 525 -25.63 -32.25 -8.45
CA ASN A 525 -25.09 -33.55 -8.91
C ASN A 525 -24.01 -34.18 -8.02
N GLY A 526 -24.13 -33.98 -6.69
CA GLY A 526 -23.11 -34.46 -5.73
C GLY A 526 -21.82 -33.62 -5.69
N GLN A 527 -21.73 -32.53 -6.47
CA GLN A 527 -20.64 -31.59 -6.45
C GLN A 527 -21.06 -30.26 -5.80
N ARG A 528 -20.11 -29.56 -5.20
CA ARG A 528 -20.35 -28.23 -4.59
C ARG A 528 -20.56 -27.21 -5.68
N SER A 529 -21.71 -26.52 -5.68
CA SER A 529 -21.98 -25.44 -6.65
C SER A 529 -21.38 -24.11 -6.23
N PHE A 530 -20.97 -23.95 -4.96
CA PHE A 530 -20.51 -22.69 -4.36
C PHE A 530 -21.52 -21.54 -4.44
N LYS A 531 -22.75 -21.82 -4.90
CA LYS A 531 -23.87 -20.89 -4.89
C LYS A 531 -24.55 -20.89 -3.52
N VAL A 532 -25.01 -19.72 -3.08
CA VAL A 532 -25.80 -19.56 -1.86
C VAL A 532 -27.24 -19.19 -2.21
N PHE A 533 -28.19 -19.71 -1.47
CA PHE A 533 -29.61 -19.41 -1.63
C PHE A 533 -30.37 -19.57 -0.32
N ILE A 534 -31.50 -18.90 -0.20
CA ILE A 534 -32.37 -18.99 0.95
C ILE A 534 -33.10 -20.33 0.89
N ALA A 535 -32.84 -21.19 1.87
CA ALA A 535 -33.50 -22.47 2.03
C ALA A 535 -33.35 -22.95 3.48
N PRO A 536 -34.24 -23.85 3.94
CA PRO A 536 -34.05 -24.54 5.21
C PRO A 536 -32.71 -25.26 5.26
N PRO A 537 -32.07 -25.37 6.42
CA PRO A 537 -30.77 -26.03 6.55
C PRO A 537 -30.87 -27.49 6.12
N GLN A 538 -30.08 -27.88 5.14
CA GLN A 538 -30.01 -29.25 4.66
C GLN A 538 -29.16 -30.06 5.65
N GLY A 539 -29.82 -30.74 6.57
CA GLY A 539 -29.18 -31.57 7.59
C GLY A 539 -28.63 -32.91 7.06
N VAL A 540 -28.14 -32.96 5.83
CA VAL A 540 -27.51 -34.16 5.27
C VAL A 540 -26.08 -34.21 5.81
N SER A 541 -25.83 -35.25 6.59
CA SER A 541 -24.50 -35.54 7.15
C SER A 541 -23.54 -35.94 6.03
N TYR A 542 -22.84 -34.96 5.46
CA TYR A 542 -21.69 -35.24 4.59
C TYR A 542 -20.65 -36.16 5.24
N ALA A 543 -20.68 -36.27 6.57
CA ALA A 543 -19.82 -37.19 7.31
C ALA A 543 -20.05 -38.65 6.85
N LYS A 544 -21.29 -39.03 6.55
CA LYS A 544 -21.59 -40.37 6.03
C LYS A 544 -21.01 -40.58 4.64
N ASP A 545 -21.20 -39.62 3.73
CA ASP A 545 -20.67 -39.68 2.36
C ASP A 545 -19.15 -39.68 2.35
N ILE A 546 -18.52 -38.87 3.22
CA ILE A 546 -17.07 -38.86 3.41
C ILE A 546 -16.60 -40.20 3.98
N ALA A 547 -17.25 -40.71 5.01
CA ALA A 547 -16.93 -42.00 5.59
C ALA A 547 -17.06 -43.15 4.57
N GLU A 548 -18.09 -43.10 3.73
CA GLU A 548 -18.25 -44.03 2.63
C GLU A 548 -17.18 -43.88 1.55
N LYS A 549 -16.88 -42.64 1.14
CA LYS A 549 -15.87 -42.35 0.11
C LYS A 549 -14.47 -42.82 0.52
N TYR A 550 -14.08 -42.53 1.76
CA TYR A 550 -12.74 -42.86 2.27
C TYR A 550 -12.66 -44.23 2.96
N GLY A 551 -13.78 -44.98 2.98
CA GLY A 551 -13.77 -46.35 3.46
C GLY A 551 -13.71 -46.51 4.98
N VAL A 552 -14.07 -45.48 5.75
CA VAL A 552 -14.06 -45.47 7.22
C VAL A 552 -15.42 -45.84 7.84
N THR A 553 -16.37 -46.36 7.04
CA THR A 553 -17.60 -46.99 7.56
C THR A 553 -17.26 -48.36 8.16
N PHE A 554 -17.98 -48.75 9.22
CA PHE A 554 -17.74 -50.03 9.89
C PHE A 554 -17.69 -51.20 8.91
N ASP A 555 -18.60 -51.26 7.96
CA ASP A 555 -18.67 -52.36 6.98
C ASP A 555 -17.44 -52.43 6.06
N LYS A 556 -16.91 -51.28 5.64
CA LYS A 556 -15.70 -51.21 4.81
C LYS A 556 -14.44 -51.54 5.62
N ILE A 557 -14.32 -50.99 6.82
CA ILE A 557 -13.22 -51.30 7.74
C ILE A 557 -13.23 -52.78 8.11
N LYS A 558 -14.41 -53.33 8.44
CA LYS A 558 -14.58 -54.75 8.74
C LYS A 558 -14.11 -55.63 7.57
N LYS A 559 -14.59 -55.35 6.34
CA LYS A 559 -14.14 -56.08 5.15
C LYS A 559 -12.62 -56.00 4.95
N GLN A 560 -12.00 -54.88 5.26
CA GLN A 560 -10.55 -54.71 5.14
C GLN A 560 -9.79 -55.51 6.20
N ILE A 561 -10.27 -55.51 7.44
CA ILE A 561 -9.71 -56.30 8.54
C ILE A 561 -9.87 -57.79 8.26
N ASP A 562 -11.04 -58.22 7.80
CA ASP A 562 -11.30 -59.62 7.47
C ASP A 562 -10.40 -60.13 6.34
N ARG A 563 -10.17 -59.31 5.32
CA ARG A 563 -9.19 -59.61 4.24
C ARG A 563 -7.76 -59.75 4.79
N GLN A 564 -7.34 -58.88 5.70
CA GLN A 564 -6.00 -58.96 6.32
C GLN A 564 -5.85 -60.23 7.19
N ARG A 565 -6.93 -60.63 7.90
CA ARG A 565 -6.94 -61.86 8.70
C ARG A 565 -6.86 -63.13 7.85
N VAL A 566 -7.46 -63.11 6.65
CA VAL A 566 -7.39 -64.23 5.69
C VAL A 566 -6.05 -64.29 4.96
N ALA A 567 -5.41 -63.13 4.75
CA ALA A 567 -4.09 -63.04 4.07
C ALA A 567 -2.90 -63.29 4.98
N ALA A 568 -3.07 -63.31 6.33
CA ALA A 568 -2.03 -63.69 7.24
C ALA A 568 -1.84 -65.22 7.21
N PRO A 569 -0.76 -65.78 6.65
CA PRO A 569 -0.50 -67.21 6.71
C PRO A 569 -0.35 -67.58 8.19
N GLY A 570 -1.08 -68.60 8.61
CA GLY A 570 -1.08 -69.07 9.97
C GLY A 570 0.33 -69.27 10.51
N SER A 571 0.71 -68.45 11.50
CA SER A 571 1.79 -68.82 12.42
C SER A 571 1.24 -69.93 13.29
N GLY A 572 1.31 -71.12 12.75
CA GLY A 572 1.18 -72.33 13.51
C GLY A 572 2.39 -72.48 14.43
N ARG A 573 2.08 -72.51 15.72
CA ARG A 573 2.83 -73.11 16.86
C ARG A 573 4.31 -72.76 16.99
#